data_42408f6707d4152a1997011de3f1e5bc
#
_entry.id   42408f6707d4152a1997011de3f1e5bc
#
_cell.length_a   1.000
_cell.length_b   1.000
_cell.length_c   1.000
_cell.angle_alpha   90.00
_cell.angle_beta   90.00
_cell.angle_gamma   90.00
#
_symmetry.space_group_name_H-M   'P 1'
#
loop_
_entity.id
_entity.type
_entity.pdbx_description
1 polymer ?
#
loop_
_entity_poly.entity_id
_entity_poly.type
_entity_poly.pdbx_seq_one_letter_code
_entity_poly.pdbx_strand_id
1 'polypeptide(L)'
;GEGSDYSVGQVVDNVTGEQVCTLRGRMDEDVFAKQLYCLGLYYNGALLSVEANFSSYPIRELERLRYLRQFVRQAEDSYTHRLRDAYGFRTTAVTRPVAIAGLVEVVREHPEWLNDKDTLEEMLTFARNEKGRAEAQAGAHDDCVMALAIAYYSREQQSVFRKKGNVQWTHDMREDYENASPEEKRMLRKRWGEDLLT
;
A
#
# COMPACT_ATOMS: atom_id res chain seq x y z
N GLY A 1 -7.98 23.17 6.59
CA GLY A 1 -8.26 24.03 5.43
C GLY A 1 -9.53 23.55 4.77
N GLU A 2 -10.40 24.48 4.42
CA GLU A 2 -11.55 24.25 3.58
C GLU A 2 -11.06 23.93 2.16
N GLY A 3 -10.53 22.71 1.98
CA GLY A 3 -9.95 22.25 0.73
C GLY A 3 -10.93 21.38 -0.02
N SER A 4 -11.02 21.60 -1.31
CA SER A 4 -11.75 20.78 -2.26
C SER A 4 -11.09 19.42 -2.53
N ASP A 5 -10.04 19.10 -1.83
CA ASP A 5 -9.20 17.92 -2.09
C ASP A 5 -9.85 16.62 -1.63
N TYR A 6 -9.61 15.56 -2.38
CA TYR A 6 -10.11 14.24 -2.05
C TYR A 6 -9.11 13.47 -1.19
N SER A 7 -9.65 12.70 -0.24
CA SER A 7 -8.90 11.62 0.39
C SER A 7 -8.92 10.41 -0.55
N VAL A 8 -7.75 9.98 -1.01
CA VAL A 8 -7.63 8.88 -1.98
C VAL A 8 -6.75 7.78 -1.43
N GLY A 9 -7.23 6.54 -1.55
CA GLY A 9 -6.45 5.32 -1.32
C GLY A 9 -6.47 4.45 -2.57
N GLN A 10 -5.30 3.98 -2.99
CA GLN A 10 -5.12 3.08 -4.11
C GLN A 10 -4.63 1.73 -3.63
N VAL A 11 -5.22 0.66 -4.15
CA VAL A 11 -4.79 -0.70 -3.83
C VAL A 11 -4.24 -1.37 -5.08
N VAL A 12 -3.02 -1.88 -4.96
CA VAL A 12 -2.32 -2.61 -6.02
C VAL A 12 -2.05 -4.02 -5.54
N ASP A 13 -2.38 -5.01 -6.34
CA ASP A 13 -1.96 -6.40 -6.09
C ASP A 13 -0.45 -6.51 -6.32
N ASN A 14 0.28 -6.91 -5.28
CA ASN A 14 1.73 -6.97 -5.37
C ASN A 14 2.25 -8.14 -6.22
N VAL A 15 1.42 -9.13 -6.51
CA VAL A 15 1.78 -10.29 -7.35
C VAL A 15 1.60 -9.95 -8.83
N THR A 16 0.43 -9.43 -9.21
CA THR A 16 0.11 -9.12 -10.61
C THR A 16 0.55 -7.73 -11.04
N GLY A 17 0.58 -6.78 -10.12
CA GLY A 17 0.82 -5.37 -10.40
C GLY A 17 -0.46 -4.57 -10.66
N GLU A 18 -1.61 -5.22 -10.73
CA GLU A 18 -2.88 -4.60 -11.11
C GLU A 18 -3.42 -3.67 -10.01
N GLN A 19 -3.99 -2.57 -10.42
CA GLN A 19 -4.83 -1.71 -9.59
C GLN A 19 -6.17 -2.42 -9.34
N VAL A 20 -6.44 -2.80 -8.10
CA VAL A 20 -7.59 -3.64 -7.75
C VAL A 20 -8.70 -2.90 -6.99
N CYS A 21 -8.40 -1.73 -6.44
CA CYS A 21 -9.39 -0.91 -5.74
C CYS A 21 -8.95 0.55 -5.65
N THR A 22 -9.91 1.45 -5.74
CA THR A 22 -9.75 2.87 -5.45
C THR A 22 -10.76 3.30 -4.40
N LEU A 23 -10.29 3.86 -3.30
CA LEU A 23 -11.09 4.58 -2.32
C LEU A 23 -10.94 6.07 -2.62
N ARG A 24 -12.03 6.75 -2.96
CA ARG A 24 -12.02 8.20 -3.21
C ARG A 24 -13.22 8.85 -2.55
N GLY A 25 -13.01 9.91 -1.82
CA GLY A 25 -14.08 10.65 -1.18
C GLY A 25 -13.58 11.85 -0.39
N ARG A 26 -14.51 12.73 -0.03
CA ARG A 26 -14.23 13.81 0.92
C ARG A 26 -14.50 13.27 2.31
N MET A 27 -13.45 12.97 3.04
CA MET A 27 -13.51 12.33 4.35
C MET A 27 -12.64 13.08 5.34
N ASP A 28 -13.11 13.15 6.58
CA ASP A 28 -12.27 13.58 7.69
C ASP A 28 -11.15 12.57 7.92
N GLU A 29 -10.02 13.02 8.44
CA GLU A 29 -8.81 12.20 8.61
C GLU A 29 -9.02 10.94 9.46
N ASP A 30 -9.91 11.01 10.46
CA ASP A 30 -10.22 9.87 11.31
C ASP A 30 -11.07 8.81 10.58
N VAL A 31 -11.98 9.24 9.74
CA VAL A 31 -12.77 8.35 8.88
C VAL A 31 -11.86 7.71 7.84
N PHE A 32 -11.01 8.51 7.20
CA PHE A 32 -10.07 8.01 6.21
C PHE A 32 -9.10 6.97 6.80
N ALA A 33 -8.53 7.24 7.98
CA ALA A 33 -7.67 6.29 8.67
C ALA A 33 -8.35 4.95 8.96
N LYS A 34 -9.61 4.98 9.40
CA LYS A 34 -10.42 3.77 9.62
C LYS A 34 -10.71 3.01 8.32
N GLN A 35 -10.99 3.73 7.23
CA GLN A 35 -11.19 3.11 5.91
C GLN A 35 -9.89 2.43 5.43
N LEU A 36 -8.73 3.08 5.57
CA LEU A 36 -7.45 2.49 5.26
C LEU A 36 -7.17 1.24 6.10
N TYR A 37 -7.48 1.28 7.40
CA TYR A 37 -7.38 0.11 8.27
C TYR A 37 -8.24 -1.06 7.77
N CYS A 38 -9.51 -0.79 7.43
CA CYS A 38 -10.41 -1.81 6.90
C CYS A 38 -9.92 -2.38 5.56
N LEU A 39 -9.47 -1.52 4.63
CA LEU A 39 -8.88 -1.95 3.37
C LEU A 39 -7.63 -2.80 3.58
N GLY A 40 -6.73 -2.36 4.46
CA GLY A 40 -5.54 -3.12 4.78
C GLY A 40 -5.84 -4.53 5.28
N LEU A 41 -6.85 -4.68 6.16
CA LEU A 41 -7.30 -6.00 6.64
C LEU A 41 -7.96 -6.82 5.53
N TYR A 42 -8.85 -6.20 4.74
CA TYR A 42 -9.55 -6.86 3.64
C TYR A 42 -8.58 -7.43 2.61
N TYR A 43 -7.53 -6.71 2.29
CA TYR A 43 -6.45 -7.14 1.39
C TYR A 43 -5.30 -7.86 2.13
N ASN A 44 -5.65 -8.76 3.05
CA ASN A 44 -4.71 -9.68 3.73
C ASN A 44 -3.59 -9.00 4.51
N GLY A 45 -3.87 -7.90 5.17
CA GLY A 45 -2.87 -7.12 5.88
C GLY A 45 -1.90 -6.43 4.91
N ALA A 46 -2.42 -5.74 3.91
CA ALA A 46 -1.62 -5.02 2.92
C ALA A 46 -0.68 -3.99 3.57
N LEU A 47 0.44 -3.70 2.91
CA LEU A 47 1.30 -2.58 3.31
C LEU A 47 0.56 -1.26 3.07
N LEU A 48 0.40 -0.44 4.10
CA LEU A 48 -0.20 0.88 3.98
C LEU A 48 0.89 1.95 3.86
N SER A 49 0.90 2.68 2.75
CA SER A 49 1.81 3.79 2.50
C SER A 49 1.04 5.12 2.53
N VAL A 50 0.91 5.70 3.71
CA VAL A 50 0.19 6.96 3.92
C VAL A 50 1.12 8.13 3.68
N GLU A 51 0.69 9.15 2.93
CA GLU A 51 1.45 10.38 2.75
C GLU A 51 1.46 11.21 4.04
N ALA A 52 2.65 11.56 4.51
CA ALA A 52 2.87 12.23 5.80
C ALA A 52 3.11 13.75 5.65
N ASN A 53 2.82 14.35 4.50
CA ASN A 53 3.15 15.75 4.24
C ASN A 53 2.18 16.74 4.89
N PHE A 54 0.90 16.44 4.85
CA PHE A 54 -0.15 17.31 5.36
C PHE A 54 -0.50 17.00 6.80
N SER A 55 -0.65 15.73 7.12
CA SER A 55 -1.00 15.26 8.45
C SER A 55 -0.34 13.94 8.79
N SER A 56 0.05 13.80 10.05
CA SER A 56 0.50 12.52 10.60
C SER A 56 -0.62 11.78 11.34
N TYR A 57 -1.83 12.34 11.37
CA TYR A 57 -2.94 11.76 12.12
C TYR A 57 -3.32 10.35 11.62
N PRO A 58 -3.52 10.10 10.32
CA PRO A 58 -3.87 8.76 9.85
C PRO A 58 -2.82 7.70 10.23
N ILE A 59 -1.53 8.06 10.18
CA ILE A 59 -0.42 7.17 10.56
C ILE A 59 -0.53 6.80 12.05
N ARG A 60 -0.69 7.80 12.93
CA ARG A 60 -0.82 7.58 14.36
C ARG A 60 -2.09 6.80 14.74
N GLU A 61 -3.19 7.03 14.02
CA GLU A 61 -4.43 6.29 14.24
C GLU A 61 -4.26 4.82 13.84
N LEU A 62 -3.56 4.52 12.74
CA LEU A 62 -3.19 3.16 12.34
C LEU A 62 -2.30 2.48 13.39
N GLU A 63 -1.33 3.20 13.97
CA GLU A 63 -0.52 2.71 15.09
C GLU A 63 -1.40 2.41 16.33
N ARG A 64 -2.32 3.31 16.69
CA ARG A 64 -3.28 3.12 17.78
C ARG A 64 -4.14 1.87 17.57
N LEU A 65 -4.55 1.61 16.33
CA LEU A 65 -5.29 0.42 15.91
C LEU A 65 -4.39 -0.83 15.79
N ARG A 66 -3.10 -0.71 16.13
CA ARG A 66 -2.09 -1.77 16.01
C ARG A 66 -1.91 -2.30 14.59
N TYR A 67 -2.11 -1.47 13.60
CA TYR A 67 -1.78 -1.78 12.23
C TYR A 67 -0.33 -1.38 11.96
N LEU A 68 0.60 -2.33 12.11
CA LEU A 68 2.04 -2.08 12.05
C LEU A 68 2.63 -2.31 10.64
N ARG A 69 1.83 -2.80 9.70
CA ARG A 69 2.27 -2.96 8.31
C ARG A 69 2.14 -1.66 7.55
N GLN A 70 2.91 -0.68 7.97
CA GLN A 70 2.99 0.62 7.34
C GLN A 70 4.35 0.78 6.65
N PHE A 71 4.38 1.56 5.56
CA PHE A 71 5.60 1.91 4.85
C PHE A 71 6.57 2.64 5.79
N VAL A 72 7.81 2.17 5.81
CA VAL A 72 8.88 2.71 6.67
C VAL A 72 9.84 3.54 5.82
N ARG A 73 10.11 4.73 6.25
CA ARG A 73 11.15 5.62 5.68
C ARG A 73 12.21 5.95 6.71
N GLN A 74 13.39 6.30 6.24
CA GLN A 74 14.41 6.90 7.10
C GLN A 74 14.10 8.38 7.30
N ALA A 75 14.07 8.84 8.54
CA ALA A 75 13.87 10.23 8.90
C ALA A 75 14.99 10.67 9.86
N GLU A 76 15.52 11.87 9.65
CA GLU A 76 16.49 12.46 10.56
C GLU A 76 15.76 12.99 11.82
N ASP A 77 16.26 12.59 12.97
CA ASP A 77 15.79 13.13 14.26
C ASP A 77 16.33 14.54 14.44
N SER A 78 15.44 15.49 14.70
CA SER A 78 15.77 16.91 14.76
C SER A 78 16.72 17.30 15.92
N TYR A 79 16.82 16.46 16.95
CA TYR A 79 17.67 16.72 18.11
C TYR A 79 19.01 16.01 18.06
N THR A 80 18.98 14.74 17.62
CA THR A 80 20.16 13.87 17.65
C THR A 80 20.88 13.80 16.32
N HIS A 81 20.26 14.32 15.22
CA HIS A 81 20.72 14.20 13.84
C HIS A 81 20.98 12.75 13.38
N ARG A 82 20.39 11.77 14.10
CA ARG A 82 20.50 10.37 13.72
C ARG A 82 19.33 9.96 12.86
N LEU A 83 19.58 9.07 11.91
CA LEU A 83 18.53 8.44 11.13
C LEU A 83 17.73 7.49 12.03
N ARG A 84 16.41 7.58 11.92
CA ARG A 84 15.47 6.68 12.57
C ARG A 84 14.39 6.24 11.60
N ASP A 85 13.82 5.11 11.85
CA ASP A 85 12.64 4.63 11.15
C ASP A 85 11.42 5.48 11.51
N ALA A 86 10.65 5.84 10.50
CA ALA A 86 9.39 6.55 10.66
C ALA A 86 8.37 6.03 9.64
N TYR A 87 7.14 5.87 10.09
CA TYR A 87 6.07 5.44 9.21
C TYR A 87 5.63 6.53 8.21
N GLY A 88 5.07 6.07 7.11
CA GLY A 88 4.47 6.89 6.07
C GLY A 88 5.45 7.37 4.99
N PHE A 89 4.91 7.58 3.81
CA PHE A 89 5.64 8.15 2.68
C PHE A 89 5.75 9.67 2.82
N ARG A 90 6.86 10.25 2.39
CA ARG A 90 7.01 11.70 2.36
C ARG A 90 7.31 12.16 0.93
N THR A 91 6.41 12.94 0.39
CA THR A 91 6.57 13.61 -0.90
C THR A 91 7.53 14.78 -0.75
N THR A 92 8.65 14.70 -1.44
CA THR A 92 9.73 15.71 -1.44
C THR A 92 10.13 16.02 -2.88
N ALA A 93 11.03 16.99 -3.08
CA ALA A 93 11.63 17.26 -4.38
C ALA A 93 12.40 16.04 -4.95
N VAL A 94 12.80 15.10 -4.11
CA VAL A 94 13.52 13.87 -4.51
C VAL A 94 12.55 12.71 -4.74
N THR A 95 11.66 12.43 -3.80
CA THR A 95 10.80 11.22 -3.85
C THR A 95 9.66 11.36 -4.84
N ARG A 96 9.08 12.56 -5.03
CA ARG A 96 7.99 12.78 -5.98
C ARG A 96 8.37 12.41 -7.43
N PRO A 97 9.48 12.90 -8.00
CA PRO A 97 9.89 12.54 -9.35
C PRO A 97 10.13 11.03 -9.53
N VAL A 98 10.68 10.38 -8.51
CA VAL A 98 10.96 8.93 -8.55
C VAL A 98 9.65 8.13 -8.54
N ALA A 99 8.70 8.47 -7.66
CA ALA A 99 7.39 7.81 -7.62
C ALA A 99 6.63 8.00 -8.95
N ILE A 100 6.64 9.20 -9.52
CA ILE A 100 6.01 9.49 -10.81
C ILE A 100 6.72 8.72 -11.95
N ALA A 101 8.05 8.63 -11.94
CA ALA A 101 8.78 7.87 -12.95
C ALA A 101 8.40 6.38 -12.94
N GLY A 102 8.26 5.78 -11.74
CA GLY A 102 7.77 4.40 -11.61
C GLY A 102 6.34 4.23 -12.15
N LEU A 103 5.44 5.17 -11.88
CA LEU A 103 4.10 5.14 -12.47
C LEU A 103 4.13 5.30 -14.00
N VAL A 104 4.98 6.17 -14.54
CA VAL A 104 5.14 6.34 -15.99
C VAL A 104 5.64 5.05 -16.65
N GLU A 105 6.53 4.31 -15.99
CA GLU A 105 6.97 3.00 -16.45
C GLU A 105 5.80 2.01 -16.51
N VAL A 106 4.98 1.93 -15.45
CA VAL A 106 3.78 1.11 -15.44
C VAL A 106 2.81 1.47 -16.57
N VAL A 107 2.54 2.76 -16.78
CA VAL A 107 1.65 3.22 -17.86
C VAL A 107 2.16 2.81 -19.25
N ARG A 108 3.48 2.74 -19.44
CA ARG A 108 4.11 2.37 -20.72
C ARG A 108 4.16 0.87 -20.96
N GLU A 109 4.54 0.13 -19.92
CA GLU A 109 4.83 -1.31 -20.04
C GLU A 109 3.58 -2.17 -19.74
N HIS A 110 2.69 -1.67 -18.87
CA HIS A 110 1.55 -2.40 -18.33
C HIS A 110 0.29 -1.52 -18.22
N PRO A 111 -0.18 -0.88 -19.32
CA PRO A 111 -1.40 -0.05 -19.27
C PRO A 111 -2.64 -0.85 -18.84
N GLU A 112 -2.65 -2.16 -19.06
CA GLU A 112 -3.72 -3.08 -18.67
C GLU A 112 -3.87 -3.24 -17.13
N TRP A 113 -2.89 -2.81 -16.35
CA TRP A 113 -2.97 -2.85 -14.89
C TRP A 113 -3.82 -1.71 -14.30
N LEU A 114 -4.13 -0.70 -15.10
CA LEU A 114 -4.84 0.50 -14.67
C LEU A 114 -6.34 0.36 -14.96
N ASN A 115 -7.14 0.19 -13.91
CA ASN A 115 -8.54 -0.19 -14.02
C ASN A 115 -9.53 0.88 -13.54
N ASP A 116 -9.05 1.94 -12.86
CA ASP A 116 -9.93 2.96 -12.29
C ASP A 116 -10.10 4.16 -13.20
N LYS A 117 -11.36 4.47 -13.52
CA LYS A 117 -11.73 5.54 -14.44
C LYS A 117 -11.29 6.92 -13.96
N ASP A 118 -11.52 7.24 -12.67
CA ASP A 118 -11.17 8.56 -12.12
C ASP A 118 -9.65 8.79 -12.17
N THR A 119 -8.87 7.76 -11.87
CA THR A 119 -7.40 7.80 -12.00
C THR A 119 -6.96 8.04 -13.44
N LEU A 120 -7.58 7.36 -14.41
CA LEU A 120 -7.27 7.56 -15.83
C LEU A 120 -7.65 8.96 -16.32
N GLU A 121 -8.78 9.51 -15.87
CA GLU A 121 -9.20 10.87 -16.19
C GLU A 121 -8.23 11.91 -15.62
N GLU A 122 -7.75 11.75 -14.39
CA GLU A 122 -6.72 12.62 -13.82
C GLU A 122 -5.39 12.52 -14.59
N MET A 123 -5.01 11.32 -15.06
CA MET A 123 -3.79 11.14 -15.88
C MET A 123 -3.84 11.93 -17.19
N LEU A 124 -5.01 12.11 -17.81
CA LEU A 124 -5.14 12.89 -19.04
C LEU A 124 -4.80 14.37 -18.85
N THR A 125 -4.95 14.89 -17.64
CA THR A 125 -4.64 16.29 -17.30
C THR A 125 -3.32 16.45 -16.54
N PHE A 126 -2.62 15.34 -16.28
CA PHE A 126 -1.36 15.32 -15.55
C PHE A 126 -0.18 15.52 -16.52
N ALA A 127 0.44 16.68 -16.50
CA ALA A 127 1.47 17.05 -17.47
C ALA A 127 2.67 17.74 -16.79
N ARG A 128 3.75 17.89 -17.53
CA ARG A 128 4.88 18.72 -17.07
C ARG A 128 4.56 20.19 -17.30
N ASN A 129 4.66 20.98 -16.24
CA ASN A 129 4.56 22.42 -16.33
C ASN A 129 5.83 23.04 -16.96
N GLU A 130 5.83 24.36 -17.17
CA GLU A 130 6.95 25.12 -17.76
C GLU A 130 8.28 24.95 -16.98
N LYS A 131 8.21 24.63 -15.70
CA LYS A 131 9.36 24.36 -14.82
C LYS A 131 9.80 22.88 -14.84
N GLY A 132 9.18 22.07 -15.69
CA GLY A 132 9.45 20.63 -15.82
C GLY A 132 8.86 19.76 -14.70
N ARG A 133 8.08 20.33 -13.79
CA ARG A 133 7.41 19.60 -12.71
C ARG A 133 6.15 18.95 -13.26
N ALA A 134 5.98 17.66 -12.99
CA ALA A 134 4.77 16.92 -13.30
C ALA A 134 3.68 17.21 -12.25
N GLU A 135 2.55 17.73 -12.70
CA GLU A 135 1.40 18.11 -11.85
C GLU A 135 0.12 18.18 -12.69
N ALA A 136 -1.04 18.23 -12.04
CA ALA A 136 -2.31 18.45 -12.73
C ALA A 136 -2.33 19.85 -13.37
N GLN A 137 -2.99 19.97 -14.51
CA GLN A 137 -3.26 21.27 -15.13
C GLN A 137 -4.14 22.13 -14.23
N ALA A 138 -4.10 23.44 -14.42
CA ALA A 138 -4.88 24.38 -13.61
C ALA A 138 -6.38 24.00 -13.60
N GLY A 139 -6.94 23.85 -12.40
CA GLY A 139 -8.34 23.45 -12.20
C GLY A 139 -8.60 21.94 -12.26
N ALA A 140 -7.58 21.10 -12.47
CA ALA A 140 -7.65 19.64 -12.36
C ALA A 140 -7.02 19.13 -11.06
N HIS A 141 -7.27 17.86 -10.73
CA HIS A 141 -6.75 17.19 -9.55
C HIS A 141 -5.69 16.15 -9.94
N ASP A 142 -4.78 15.82 -9.02
CA ASP A 142 -3.80 14.75 -9.16
C ASP A 142 -3.76 13.78 -7.97
N ASP A 143 -4.83 13.77 -7.16
CA ASP A 143 -4.92 12.98 -5.93
C ASP A 143 -4.86 11.47 -6.21
N CYS A 144 -5.61 10.99 -7.22
CA CYS A 144 -5.60 9.59 -7.62
C CYS A 144 -4.27 9.19 -8.25
N VAL A 145 -3.71 10.04 -9.10
CA VAL A 145 -2.41 9.82 -9.76
C VAL A 145 -1.29 9.73 -8.74
N MET A 146 -1.26 10.65 -7.78
CA MET A 146 -0.24 10.65 -6.72
C MET A 146 -0.38 9.49 -5.77
N ALA A 147 -1.60 9.15 -5.36
CA ALA A 147 -1.85 7.98 -4.52
C ALA A 147 -1.38 6.68 -5.20
N LEU A 148 -1.65 6.54 -6.50
CA LEU A 148 -1.20 5.38 -7.27
C LEU A 148 0.33 5.35 -7.45
N ALA A 149 0.96 6.50 -7.71
CA ALA A 149 2.42 6.60 -7.79
C ALA A 149 3.10 6.19 -6.47
N ILE A 150 2.54 6.60 -5.33
CA ILE A 150 3.01 6.20 -4.00
C ILE A 150 2.80 4.70 -3.78
N ALA A 151 1.68 4.13 -4.21
CA ALA A 151 1.42 2.70 -4.09
C ALA A 151 2.47 1.87 -4.86
N TYR A 152 2.74 2.21 -6.12
CA TYR A 152 3.78 1.54 -6.90
C TYR A 152 5.19 1.72 -6.32
N TYR A 153 5.53 2.92 -5.85
CA TYR A 153 6.80 3.17 -5.18
C TYR A 153 7.01 2.29 -3.96
N SER A 154 5.94 2.06 -3.20
CA SER A 154 6.00 1.35 -1.92
C SER A 154 6.03 -0.17 -2.07
N ARG A 155 5.76 -0.72 -3.26
CA ARG A 155 5.65 -2.17 -3.51
C ARG A 155 6.85 -2.97 -3.04
N GLU A 156 8.05 -2.42 -3.15
CA GLU A 156 9.28 -3.11 -2.76
C GLU A 156 9.31 -3.49 -1.27
N GLN A 157 8.64 -2.72 -0.42
CA GLN A 157 8.53 -3.04 1.01
C GLN A 157 7.41 -4.04 1.32
N GLN A 158 6.51 -4.31 0.38
CA GLN A 158 5.49 -5.31 0.56
C GLN A 158 6.10 -6.72 0.44
N SER A 159 6.13 -7.45 1.53
CA SER A 159 6.45 -8.86 1.46
C SER A 159 5.39 -9.60 0.64
N VAL A 160 5.78 -10.24 -0.44
CA VAL A 160 4.90 -11.16 -1.15
C VAL A 160 4.54 -12.29 -0.18
N PHE A 161 3.29 -12.35 0.24
CA PHE A 161 2.76 -13.55 0.85
C PHE A 161 2.74 -14.61 -0.26
N ARG A 162 3.84 -15.32 -0.43
CA ARG A 162 3.72 -16.63 -1.06
C ARG A 162 2.75 -17.39 -0.16
N LYS A 163 1.53 -17.71 -0.66
CA LYS A 163 0.81 -18.85 -0.12
C LYS A 163 1.90 -19.91 0.05
N LYS A 164 2.15 -20.38 1.28
CA LYS A 164 3.04 -21.51 1.47
C LYS A 164 2.46 -22.55 0.51
N GLY A 165 3.17 -22.79 -0.58
CA GLY A 165 2.75 -23.82 -1.54
C GLY A 165 2.58 -25.08 -0.75
N ASN A 166 1.76 -26.00 -1.24
CA ASN A 166 1.62 -27.31 -0.63
C ASN A 166 3.01 -27.80 -0.25
N VAL A 167 3.24 -27.99 1.03
CA VAL A 167 4.55 -28.36 1.58
C VAL A 167 4.47 -29.85 1.80
N GLN A 168 5.47 -30.59 1.34
CA GLN A 168 5.55 -32.00 1.68
C GLN A 168 5.85 -32.12 3.18
N TRP A 169 4.85 -32.58 3.93
CA TRP A 169 5.01 -32.77 5.36
C TRP A 169 5.98 -33.94 5.63
N THR A 170 6.77 -33.79 6.66
CA THR A 170 7.58 -34.91 7.18
C THR A 170 6.69 -35.95 7.83
N HIS A 171 7.23 -37.11 8.10
CA HIS A 171 6.50 -38.16 8.82
C HIS A 171 6.00 -37.65 10.17
N ASP A 172 6.86 -37.00 10.95
CA ASP A 172 6.52 -36.46 12.27
C ASP A 172 5.42 -35.39 12.19
N MET A 173 5.43 -34.52 11.18
CA MET A 173 4.38 -33.52 10.97
C MET A 173 3.02 -34.18 10.67
N ARG A 174 3.00 -35.29 9.95
CA ARG A 174 1.74 -36.03 9.69
C ARG A 174 1.24 -36.72 10.95
N GLU A 175 2.12 -37.33 11.71
CA GLU A 175 1.79 -37.98 12.98
C GLU A 175 1.23 -36.95 13.98
N ASP A 176 1.88 -35.80 14.13
CA ASP A 176 1.38 -34.71 14.97
C ASP A 176 0.00 -34.22 14.50
N TYR A 177 -0.19 -34.10 13.18
CA TYR A 177 -1.47 -33.68 12.63
C TYR A 177 -2.57 -34.72 12.84
N GLU A 178 -2.30 -35.99 12.64
CA GLU A 178 -3.29 -37.08 12.83
C GLU A 178 -3.77 -37.15 14.27
N ASN A 179 -2.86 -36.97 15.24
CA ASN A 179 -3.13 -37.04 16.66
C ASN A 179 -3.72 -35.72 17.25
N ALA A 180 -3.74 -34.63 16.47
CA ALA A 180 -4.22 -33.33 16.93
C ALA A 180 -5.76 -33.21 16.93
N SER A 181 -6.30 -32.43 17.84
CA SER A 181 -7.71 -32.04 17.88
C SER A 181 -8.12 -31.22 16.65
N PRO A 182 -9.43 -31.06 16.36
CA PRO A 182 -9.90 -30.26 15.23
C PRO A 182 -9.39 -28.80 15.23
N GLU A 183 -9.25 -28.20 16.42
CA GLU A 183 -8.72 -26.83 16.56
C GLU A 183 -7.21 -26.77 16.29
N GLU A 184 -6.45 -27.71 16.84
CA GLU A 184 -5.02 -27.84 16.60
C GLU A 184 -4.72 -28.15 15.13
N LYS A 185 -5.50 -29.02 14.48
CA LYS A 185 -5.41 -29.29 13.03
C LYS A 185 -5.54 -28.02 12.20
N ARG A 186 -6.47 -27.13 12.59
CA ARG A 186 -6.63 -25.82 11.92
C ARG A 186 -5.39 -24.94 12.11
N MET A 187 -4.80 -24.95 13.33
CA MET A 187 -3.57 -24.19 13.61
C MET A 187 -2.36 -24.78 12.89
N LEU A 188 -2.22 -26.10 12.85
CA LEU A 188 -1.12 -26.78 12.16
C LEU A 188 -1.16 -26.54 10.65
N ARG A 189 -2.33 -26.61 9.99
CA ARG A 189 -2.49 -26.24 8.58
C ARG A 189 -2.12 -24.77 8.33
N LYS A 190 -2.53 -23.87 9.22
CA LYS A 190 -2.17 -22.45 9.11
C LYS A 190 -0.65 -22.23 9.25
N ARG A 191 0.01 -23.01 10.09
CA ARG A 191 1.46 -22.90 10.37
C ARG A 191 2.31 -23.58 9.32
N TRP A 192 1.94 -24.77 8.87
CA TRP A 192 2.75 -25.59 7.97
C TRP A 192 2.33 -25.52 6.50
N GLY A 193 1.12 -25.06 6.20
CA GLY A 193 0.50 -25.18 4.88
C GLY A 193 -0.23 -26.52 4.73
N GLU A 194 -0.82 -26.77 3.57
CA GLU A 194 -1.46 -28.06 3.26
C GLU A 194 -0.44 -29.06 2.75
N ASP A 195 -0.59 -30.35 3.14
CA ASP A 195 0.31 -31.41 2.66
C ASP A 195 0.04 -31.70 1.17
N LEU A 196 1.12 -31.94 0.41
CA LEU A 196 1.07 -32.30 -1.01
C LEU A 196 0.41 -33.68 -1.27
N LEU A 197 0.29 -34.53 -0.23
CA LEU A 197 -0.19 -35.91 -0.34
C LEU A 197 -1.62 -36.08 0.19
N THR A 198 -2.29 -34.98 0.62
CA THR A 198 -3.73 -34.95 0.96
C THR A 198 -4.49 -34.15 -0.08
#